data_c3aaa457de3dff22c106cfb108b048ce
#
_entry.id   c3aaa457de3dff22c106cfb108b048ce
#
_cell.length_a   1.000
_cell.length_b   1.000
_cell.length_c   1.000
_cell.angle_alpha   90.00
_cell.angle_beta   90.00
_cell.angle_gamma   90.00
#
_symmetry.space_group_name_H-M   'P 1'
#
loop_
_entity.id
_entity.type
_entity.pdbx_description
1 polymer ?
#
loop_
_entity_poly.entity_id
_entity_poly.type
_entity_poly.pdbx_seq_one_letter_code
_entity_poly.pdbx_strand_id
1 'polypeptide(L)'
;MTLRPRAHRVLFVLITLAALVGMGITASLGRWQLGRAAEKLTYQATLEARAAMPALDAQALRATLEAGGATAADAEALLHRAVTLQGRWLPEHTVYLDNRQMQGRPGFYVVTPLLLPDEKAVVLVQRGWVARNFQDRAQIPKVDTPPGAVQIQGRVAALP
;
A
#
# COMPACT_ATOMS: atom_id res chain seq x y z
N MET A 1 -6.07 65.36 4.11
CA MET A 1 -7.39 64.74 4.17
C MET A 1 -7.45 63.87 5.43
N THR A 2 -7.88 64.46 6.55
CA THR A 2 -7.83 63.79 7.87
C THR A 2 -9.12 63.00 8.03
N LEU A 3 -9.02 61.69 8.06
CA LEU A 3 -10.15 60.80 8.32
C LEU A 3 -10.74 61.09 9.72
N ARG A 4 -12.06 61.16 9.81
CA ARG A 4 -12.78 61.45 11.05
C ARG A 4 -12.44 60.39 12.12
N PRO A 5 -12.25 60.73 13.41
CA PRO A 5 -11.80 59.81 14.48
C PRO A 5 -12.61 58.54 14.64
N ARG A 6 -13.90 58.58 14.24
CA ARG A 6 -14.79 57.40 14.21
C ARG A 6 -14.41 56.41 13.14
N ALA A 7 -13.95 56.85 11.97
CA ALA A 7 -13.54 55.97 10.87
C ALA A 7 -12.27 55.17 11.23
N HIS A 8 -11.31 55.76 11.94
CA HIS A 8 -10.11 55.05 12.40
C HIS A 8 -10.44 53.96 13.43
N ARG A 9 -11.39 54.19 14.35
CA ARG A 9 -11.81 53.16 15.32
C ARG A 9 -12.50 52.00 14.62
N VAL A 10 -13.37 52.23 13.66
CA VAL A 10 -14.06 51.19 12.89
C VAL A 10 -13.04 50.38 12.09
N LEU A 11 -12.12 51.06 11.40
CA LEU A 11 -11.06 50.36 10.62
C LEU A 11 -10.17 49.50 11.52
N PHE A 12 -9.77 50.01 12.69
CA PHE A 12 -8.98 49.26 13.64
C PHE A 12 -9.69 47.96 14.11
N VAL A 13 -11.00 48.11 14.47
CA VAL A 13 -11.80 46.94 14.88
C VAL A 13 -11.91 45.90 13.75
N LEU A 14 -12.17 46.36 12.52
CA LEU A 14 -12.24 45.45 11.36
C LEU A 14 -10.92 44.71 11.10
N ILE A 15 -9.78 45.41 11.16
CA ILE A 15 -8.48 44.80 10.97
C ILE A 15 -8.18 43.80 12.08
N THR A 16 -8.49 44.14 13.35
CA THR A 16 -8.30 43.23 14.49
C THR A 16 -9.17 41.99 14.35
N LEU A 17 -10.43 42.16 13.95
CA LEU A 17 -11.35 41.05 13.73
C LEU A 17 -10.85 40.12 12.59
N ALA A 18 -10.42 40.72 11.48
CA ALA A 18 -9.85 39.97 10.36
C ALA A 18 -8.58 39.20 10.77
N ALA A 19 -7.71 39.81 11.59
CA ALA A 19 -6.52 39.16 12.12
C ALA A 19 -6.85 37.97 13.04
N LEU A 20 -7.84 38.12 13.92
CA LEU A 20 -8.30 37.05 14.82
C LEU A 20 -8.93 35.89 14.02
N VAL A 21 -9.74 36.18 13.01
CA VAL A 21 -10.30 35.16 12.11
C VAL A 21 -9.18 34.43 11.35
N GLY A 22 -8.23 35.17 10.79
CA GLY A 22 -7.09 34.59 10.10
C GLY A 22 -6.25 33.69 11.02
N MET A 23 -6.03 34.10 12.25
CA MET A 23 -5.33 33.31 13.26
C MET A 23 -6.11 32.01 13.61
N GLY A 24 -7.42 32.11 13.76
CA GLY A 24 -8.28 30.95 13.99
C GLY A 24 -8.25 29.92 12.85
N ILE A 25 -8.29 30.41 11.60
CA ILE A 25 -8.19 29.57 10.40
C ILE A 25 -6.83 28.87 10.34
N THR A 26 -5.74 29.60 10.54
CA THR A 26 -4.39 29.02 10.49
C THR A 26 -4.15 28.01 11.61
N ALA A 27 -4.64 28.29 12.82
CA ALA A 27 -4.56 27.36 13.94
C ALA A 27 -5.38 26.08 13.68
N SER A 28 -6.55 26.19 13.07
CA SER A 28 -7.38 25.04 12.67
C SER A 28 -6.70 24.18 11.61
N LEU A 29 -6.10 24.80 10.59
CA LEU A 29 -5.32 24.11 9.56
C LEU A 29 -4.09 23.41 10.16
N GLY A 30 -3.40 24.09 11.10
CA GLY A 30 -2.27 23.48 11.81
C GLY A 30 -2.67 22.22 12.57
N ARG A 31 -3.77 22.27 13.32
CA ARG A 31 -4.32 21.08 14.02
C ARG A 31 -4.69 19.96 13.07
N TRP A 32 -5.32 20.29 11.96
CA TRP A 32 -5.68 19.30 10.93
C TRP A 32 -4.42 18.62 10.34
N GLN A 33 -3.38 19.40 10.01
CA GLN A 33 -2.10 18.86 9.52
C GLN A 33 -1.43 17.93 10.54
N LEU A 34 -1.43 18.31 11.82
CA LEU A 34 -0.90 17.46 12.90
C LEU A 34 -1.69 16.15 13.04
N GLY A 35 -3.03 16.19 12.93
CA GLY A 35 -3.87 15.01 12.93
C GLY A 35 -3.51 14.05 11.79
N ARG A 36 -3.36 14.57 10.57
CA ARG A 36 -2.93 13.78 9.41
C ARG A 36 -1.54 13.18 9.56
N ALA A 37 -0.61 13.91 10.18
CA ALA A 37 0.72 13.38 10.48
C ALA A 37 0.66 12.24 11.51
N ALA A 38 -0.13 12.40 12.58
CA ALA A 38 -0.33 11.36 13.59
C ALA A 38 -0.93 10.08 13.02
N GLU A 39 -1.95 10.17 12.14
CA GLU A 39 -2.53 9.02 11.45
C GLU A 39 -1.48 8.25 10.63
N LYS A 40 -0.63 8.97 9.87
CA LYS A 40 0.45 8.33 9.09
C LYS A 40 1.47 7.63 9.98
N LEU A 41 1.86 8.24 11.10
CA LEU A 41 2.79 7.63 12.04
C LEU A 41 2.21 6.38 12.69
N THR A 42 0.93 6.40 13.07
CA THR A 42 0.24 5.23 13.62
C THR A 42 0.17 4.10 12.60
N TYR A 43 -0.16 4.43 11.35
CA TYR A 43 -0.18 3.44 10.27
C TYR A 43 1.21 2.84 10.04
N GLN A 44 2.26 3.68 9.99
CA GLN A 44 3.64 3.23 9.84
C GLN A 44 4.07 2.31 11.00
N ALA A 45 3.77 2.70 12.24
CA ALA A 45 4.06 1.87 13.42
C ALA A 45 3.37 0.49 13.34
N THR A 46 2.14 0.45 12.84
CA THR A 46 1.41 -0.81 12.62
C THR A 46 2.11 -1.68 11.57
N LEU A 47 2.57 -1.09 10.46
CA LEU A 47 3.31 -1.82 9.43
C LEU A 47 4.62 -2.37 9.96
N GLU A 48 5.37 -1.58 10.73
CA GLU A 48 6.63 -1.98 11.35
C GLU A 48 6.42 -3.11 12.37
N ALA A 49 5.41 -3.00 13.22
CA ALA A 49 5.05 -4.04 14.18
C ALA A 49 4.71 -5.37 13.48
N ARG A 50 3.91 -5.33 12.40
CA ARG A 50 3.57 -6.52 11.61
C ARG A 50 4.78 -7.10 10.89
N ALA A 51 5.67 -6.25 10.41
CA ALA A 51 6.91 -6.68 9.74
C ALA A 51 7.92 -7.32 10.71
N ALA A 52 7.90 -6.94 11.98
CA ALA A 52 8.76 -7.48 13.02
C ALA A 52 8.29 -8.85 13.55
N MET A 53 7.04 -9.24 13.28
CA MET A 53 6.54 -10.57 13.66
C MET A 53 7.28 -11.68 12.89
N PRO A 54 7.46 -12.88 13.47
CA PRO A 54 8.05 -14.00 12.76
C PRO A 54 7.35 -14.28 11.43
N ALA A 55 8.11 -14.60 10.40
CA ALA A 55 7.55 -14.94 9.09
C ALA A 55 6.66 -16.17 9.20
N LEU A 56 5.51 -16.12 8.54
CA LEU A 56 4.60 -17.26 8.45
C LEU A 56 5.13 -18.24 7.40
N ASP A 57 5.12 -19.51 7.71
CA ASP A 57 5.27 -20.57 6.72
C ASP A 57 3.93 -20.93 6.06
N ALA A 58 3.95 -21.85 5.11
CA ALA A 58 2.74 -22.28 4.40
C ALA A 58 1.69 -22.90 5.34
N GLN A 59 2.12 -23.62 6.38
CA GLN A 59 1.22 -24.26 7.33
C GLN A 59 0.55 -23.23 8.23
N ALA A 60 1.32 -22.30 8.79
CA ALA A 60 0.78 -21.22 9.63
C ALA A 60 -0.15 -20.29 8.85
N LEU A 61 0.18 -19.98 7.57
CA LEU A 61 -0.67 -19.19 6.69
C LEU A 61 -2.03 -19.87 6.47
N ARG A 62 -2.02 -21.18 6.18
CA ARG A 62 -3.26 -21.97 6.03
C ARG A 62 -4.06 -22.03 7.30
N ALA A 63 -3.42 -22.40 8.41
CA ALA A 63 -4.10 -22.54 9.70
C ALA A 63 -4.83 -21.23 10.07
N THR A 64 -4.23 -20.09 9.77
CA THR A 64 -4.86 -18.79 10.02
C THR A 64 -6.08 -18.57 9.12
N LEU A 65 -6.00 -18.94 7.84
CA LEU A 65 -7.12 -18.80 6.90
C LEU A 65 -8.27 -19.77 7.20
N GLU A 66 -7.95 -20.98 7.61
CA GLU A 66 -8.95 -22.03 7.96
C GLU A 66 -9.63 -21.75 9.30
N ALA A 67 -8.88 -21.33 10.32
CA ALA A 67 -9.39 -21.03 11.66
C ALA A 67 -10.37 -19.86 11.69
N GLY A 68 -10.11 -18.83 10.87
CA GLY A 68 -10.95 -17.64 10.79
C GLY A 68 -12.18 -17.78 9.88
N GLY A 69 -12.37 -18.91 9.20
CA GLY A 69 -13.43 -19.06 8.21
C GLY A 69 -13.29 -18.14 7.02
N ALA A 70 -12.05 -17.69 6.72
CA ALA A 70 -11.70 -16.77 5.63
C ALA A 70 -12.51 -15.44 5.66
N THR A 71 -12.70 -14.87 6.84
CA THR A 71 -13.38 -13.57 6.97
C THR A 71 -12.49 -12.42 6.48
N ALA A 72 -13.12 -11.30 6.12
CA ALA A 72 -12.38 -10.09 5.75
C ALA A 72 -11.44 -9.60 6.88
N ALA A 73 -11.82 -9.80 8.14
CA ALA A 73 -11.02 -9.42 9.31
C ALA A 73 -9.74 -10.27 9.43
N ASP A 74 -9.81 -11.57 9.15
CA ASP A 74 -8.65 -12.46 9.17
C ASP A 74 -7.69 -12.14 8.03
N ALA A 75 -8.21 -11.85 6.86
CA ALA A 75 -7.42 -11.39 5.73
C ALA A 75 -6.70 -10.08 6.06
N GLU A 76 -7.38 -9.12 6.71
CA GLU A 76 -6.77 -7.86 7.14
C GLU A 76 -5.69 -8.05 8.21
N ALA A 77 -5.87 -9.00 9.14
CA ALA A 77 -4.87 -9.33 10.15
C ALA A 77 -3.57 -9.90 9.53
N LEU A 78 -3.68 -10.59 8.40
CA LEU A 78 -2.55 -11.13 7.66
C LEU A 78 -1.82 -10.09 6.81
N LEU A 79 -2.47 -8.97 6.43
CA LEU A 79 -1.86 -7.96 5.59
C LEU A 79 -0.54 -7.45 6.18
N HIS A 80 0.45 -7.31 5.31
CA HIS A 80 1.81 -6.84 5.61
C HIS A 80 2.65 -7.80 6.47
N ARG A 81 2.14 -8.99 6.86
CA ARG A 81 2.93 -10.03 7.52
C ARG A 81 3.97 -10.60 6.56
N ALA A 82 5.16 -10.83 7.08
CA ALA A 82 6.20 -11.56 6.35
C ALA A 82 5.79 -13.04 6.18
N VAL A 83 6.11 -13.60 5.03
CA VAL A 83 5.90 -15.02 4.70
C VAL A 83 7.14 -15.61 4.08
N THR A 84 7.42 -16.87 4.40
CA THR A 84 8.43 -17.70 3.71
C THR A 84 7.73 -18.95 3.20
N LEU A 85 7.64 -19.07 1.89
CA LEU A 85 6.94 -20.16 1.24
C LEU A 85 7.88 -20.99 0.39
N GLN A 86 7.67 -22.29 0.38
CA GLN A 86 8.30 -23.22 -0.56
C GLN A 86 7.24 -23.70 -1.53
N GLY A 87 7.64 -23.93 -2.80
CA GLY A 87 6.69 -24.40 -3.79
C GLY A 87 7.31 -24.47 -5.17
N ARG A 88 6.48 -24.76 -6.16
CA ARG A 88 6.84 -24.80 -7.58
C ARG A 88 6.04 -23.76 -8.33
N TRP A 89 6.70 -22.98 -9.16
CA TRP A 89 6.02 -22.02 -10.04
C TRP A 89 5.15 -22.73 -11.06
N LEU A 90 4.01 -22.11 -11.38
CA LEU A 90 3.13 -22.50 -12.51
C LEU A 90 3.22 -21.38 -13.57
N PRO A 91 4.32 -21.33 -14.36
CA PRO A 91 4.59 -20.23 -15.28
C PRO A 91 3.53 -20.07 -16.38
N GLU A 92 2.87 -21.16 -16.78
CA GLU A 92 1.80 -21.20 -17.77
C GLU A 92 0.55 -20.41 -17.33
N HIS A 93 0.40 -20.15 -16.02
CA HIS A 93 -0.69 -19.37 -15.42
C HIS A 93 -0.25 -17.97 -15.00
N THR A 94 0.88 -17.49 -15.51
CA THR A 94 1.35 -16.13 -15.22
C THR A 94 0.41 -15.09 -15.83
N VAL A 95 -0.03 -14.13 -15.00
CA VAL A 95 -0.87 -13.01 -15.39
C VAL A 95 -0.08 -11.71 -15.32
N TYR A 96 -0.25 -10.87 -16.34
CA TYR A 96 0.34 -9.53 -16.40
C TYR A 96 -0.77 -8.50 -16.18
N LEU A 97 -0.75 -7.85 -15.01
CA LEU A 97 -1.72 -6.81 -14.69
C LEU A 97 -1.27 -5.51 -15.34
N ASP A 98 -2.04 -5.07 -16.32
CA ASP A 98 -1.72 -3.89 -17.12
C ASP A 98 -1.96 -2.58 -16.37
N ASN A 99 -1.46 -1.50 -16.97
CA ASN A 99 -1.61 -0.12 -16.52
C ASN A 99 -1.08 0.13 -15.10
N ARG A 100 0.02 -0.54 -14.73
CA ARG A 100 0.71 -0.34 -13.45
C ARG A 100 1.92 0.56 -13.65
N GLN A 101 1.87 1.74 -13.04
CA GLN A 101 2.97 2.69 -13.15
C GLN A 101 4.00 2.48 -12.03
N MET A 102 5.28 2.53 -12.39
CA MET A 102 6.39 2.58 -11.46
C MET A 102 7.37 3.67 -11.88
N GLN A 103 7.64 4.61 -10.98
CA GLN A 103 8.50 5.76 -11.23
C GLN A 103 8.10 6.56 -12.50
N GLY A 104 6.80 6.75 -12.71
CA GLY A 104 6.25 7.48 -13.85
C GLY A 104 6.27 6.71 -15.18
N ARG A 105 6.69 5.46 -15.20
CA ARG A 105 6.73 4.61 -16.40
C ARG A 105 5.58 3.60 -16.37
N PRO A 106 4.80 3.43 -17.45
CA PRO A 106 3.76 2.41 -17.54
C PRO A 106 4.37 1.01 -17.73
N GLY A 107 3.73 0.01 -17.14
CA GLY A 107 4.18 -1.36 -17.19
C GLY A 107 3.15 -2.32 -16.61
N PHE A 108 3.62 -3.49 -16.20
CA PHE A 108 2.80 -4.59 -15.72
C PHE A 108 3.28 -5.08 -14.37
N TYR A 109 2.38 -5.41 -13.46
CA TYR A 109 2.72 -6.33 -12.38
C TYR A 109 2.62 -7.75 -12.89
N VAL A 110 3.66 -8.53 -12.58
CA VAL A 110 3.74 -9.94 -12.93
C VAL A 110 3.27 -10.78 -11.76
N VAL A 111 2.19 -11.52 -11.94
CA VAL A 111 1.62 -12.40 -10.93
C VAL A 111 1.73 -13.83 -11.43
N THR A 112 2.49 -14.66 -10.72
CA THR A 112 2.67 -16.08 -11.04
C THR A 112 2.16 -16.92 -9.88
N PRO A 113 1.33 -17.93 -10.11
CA PRO A 113 0.93 -18.86 -9.07
C PRO A 113 2.10 -19.72 -8.61
N LEU A 114 2.18 -19.95 -7.30
CA LEU A 114 3.10 -20.86 -6.64
C LEU A 114 2.30 -22.02 -6.06
N LEU A 115 2.53 -23.23 -6.58
CA LEU A 115 1.96 -24.46 -6.04
C LEU A 115 2.75 -24.88 -4.80
N LEU A 116 2.08 -25.01 -3.68
CA LEU A 116 2.71 -25.43 -2.43
C LEU A 116 3.06 -26.94 -2.45
N PRO A 117 4.02 -27.41 -1.62
CA PRO A 117 4.57 -28.77 -1.72
C PRO A 117 3.55 -29.90 -1.57
N ASP A 118 2.44 -29.65 -0.86
CA ASP A 118 1.37 -30.63 -0.68
C ASP A 118 0.36 -30.69 -1.86
N GLU A 119 0.61 -29.89 -2.89
CA GLU A 119 -0.21 -29.80 -4.12
C GLU A 119 -1.70 -29.47 -3.90
N LYS A 120 -2.08 -29.08 -2.65
CA LYS A 120 -3.48 -28.77 -2.27
C LYS A 120 -3.81 -27.29 -2.33
N ALA A 121 -2.81 -26.43 -2.37
CA ALA A 121 -3.02 -24.98 -2.41
C ALA A 121 -2.06 -24.28 -3.34
N VAL A 122 -2.57 -23.21 -3.93
CA VAL A 122 -1.86 -22.32 -4.82
C VAL A 122 -1.90 -20.92 -4.22
N VAL A 123 -0.74 -20.28 -4.15
CA VAL A 123 -0.61 -18.90 -3.70
C VAL A 123 -0.28 -18.01 -4.89
N LEU A 124 -1.06 -16.95 -5.08
CA LEU A 124 -0.75 -15.95 -6.11
C LEU A 124 0.38 -15.05 -5.60
N VAL A 125 1.46 -14.99 -6.35
CA VAL A 125 2.65 -14.24 -5.97
C VAL A 125 2.90 -13.13 -6.98
N GLN A 126 2.84 -11.87 -6.52
CA GLN A 126 3.30 -10.73 -7.30
C GLN A 126 4.83 -10.72 -7.28
N ARG A 127 5.46 -11.15 -8.38
CA ARG A 127 6.92 -11.31 -8.50
C ARG A 127 7.65 -9.98 -8.68
N GLY A 128 6.97 -8.98 -9.20
CA GLY A 128 7.56 -7.68 -9.46
C GLY A 128 6.84 -6.92 -10.57
N TRP A 129 7.54 -5.93 -11.10
CA TRP A 129 7.06 -5.05 -12.16
C TRP A 129 8.00 -5.13 -13.39
N VAL A 130 7.41 -5.10 -14.57
CA VAL A 130 8.13 -5.04 -15.85
C VAL A 130 7.63 -3.86 -16.68
N ALA A 131 8.55 -3.14 -17.32
CA ALA A 131 8.20 -2.01 -18.16
C ALA A 131 7.48 -2.48 -19.42
N ARG A 132 6.52 -1.68 -19.90
CA ARG A 132 5.88 -1.89 -21.20
C ARG A 132 6.89 -1.60 -22.32
N ASN A 133 6.87 -2.42 -23.37
CA ASN A 133 7.57 -2.10 -24.60
C ASN A 133 6.82 -0.97 -25.32
N PHE A 134 7.50 0.15 -25.57
CA PHE A 134 6.91 1.30 -26.27
C PHE A 134 6.95 1.16 -27.80
N GLN A 135 7.85 0.33 -28.32
CA GLN A 135 7.98 0.09 -29.76
C GLN A 135 6.93 -0.94 -30.23
N ASP A 136 6.70 -1.97 -29.44
CA ASP A 136 5.67 -2.96 -29.69
C ASP A 136 4.83 -3.18 -28.41
N ARG A 137 3.63 -2.60 -28.42
CA ARG A 137 2.71 -2.67 -27.28
C ARG A 137 2.09 -4.06 -27.08
N ALA A 138 2.11 -4.90 -28.10
CA ALA A 138 1.61 -6.28 -28.04
C ALA A 138 2.65 -7.22 -27.42
N GLN A 139 3.92 -6.83 -27.42
CA GLN A 139 4.98 -7.64 -26.86
C GLN A 139 4.97 -7.55 -25.33
N ILE A 140 4.60 -8.67 -24.71
CA ILE A 140 4.67 -8.84 -23.25
C ILE A 140 6.09 -9.31 -22.91
N PRO A 141 6.80 -8.62 -21.97
CA PRO A 141 8.13 -9.04 -21.54
C PRO A 141 8.08 -10.43 -20.90
N LYS A 142 8.96 -11.33 -21.36
CA LYS A 142 9.10 -12.65 -20.73
C LYS A 142 9.80 -12.49 -19.37
N VAL A 143 9.26 -13.17 -18.36
CA VAL A 143 9.89 -13.26 -17.03
C VAL A 143 10.48 -14.64 -16.88
N ASP A 144 11.78 -14.68 -16.65
CA ASP A 144 12.48 -15.92 -16.39
C ASP A 144 11.97 -16.57 -15.10
N THR A 145 11.62 -17.86 -15.21
CA THR A 145 11.02 -18.61 -14.11
C THR A 145 11.77 -19.90 -13.93
N PRO A 146 12.55 -20.02 -12.83
CA PRO A 146 13.35 -21.22 -12.59
C PRO A 146 12.46 -22.44 -12.44
N PRO A 147 12.85 -23.58 -13.05
CA PRO A 147 12.13 -24.85 -12.87
C PRO A 147 12.41 -25.44 -11.48
N GLY A 148 11.48 -26.32 -11.04
CA GLY A 148 11.63 -27.06 -9.78
C GLY A 148 11.14 -26.33 -8.54
N ALA A 149 11.53 -26.84 -7.38
CA ALA A 149 11.16 -26.27 -6.09
C ALA A 149 11.97 -25.01 -5.81
N VAL A 150 11.27 -23.96 -5.38
CA VAL A 150 11.84 -22.68 -4.98
C VAL A 150 11.41 -22.31 -3.57
N GLN A 151 12.23 -21.53 -2.90
CA GLN A 151 11.86 -20.87 -1.66
C GLN A 151 11.75 -19.37 -1.92
N ILE A 152 10.64 -18.78 -1.55
CA ILE A 152 10.39 -17.35 -1.69
C ILE A 152 10.17 -16.70 -0.34
N GLN A 153 10.56 -15.46 -0.24
CA GLN A 153 10.22 -14.57 0.87
C GLN A 153 9.42 -13.39 0.34
N GLY A 154 8.38 -13.03 1.05
CA GLY A 154 7.50 -11.95 0.63
C GLY A 154 6.68 -11.39 1.77
N ARG A 155 5.67 -10.62 1.42
CA ARG A 155 4.68 -10.10 2.37
C ARG A 155 3.27 -10.35 1.82
N VAL A 156 2.36 -10.63 2.73
CA VAL A 156 0.94 -10.72 2.38
C VAL A 156 0.45 -9.33 1.96
N ALA A 157 -0.17 -9.26 0.81
CA ALA A 157 -0.75 -8.05 0.26
C ALA A 157 -2.21 -8.27 -0.11
N ALA A 158 -2.99 -7.18 -0.15
CA ALA A 158 -4.31 -7.23 -0.76
C ALA A 158 -4.20 -7.51 -2.26
N LEU A 159 -5.27 -8.02 -2.86
CA LEU A 159 -5.35 -8.14 -4.32
C LEU A 159 -5.15 -6.76 -4.96
N PRO A 160 -4.34 -6.67 -6.01
CA PRO A 160 -3.98 -5.42 -6.67
C PRO A 160 -5.13 -4.81 -7.49
#